data_6fbc2676e4eef18117890a3c75ec97e7
#
_entry.id   6fbc2676e4eef18117890a3c75ec97e7
#
_cell.length_a   1.000
_cell.length_b   1.000
_cell.length_c   1.000
_cell.angle_alpha   90.00
_cell.angle_beta   90.00
_cell.angle_gamma   90.00
#
_symmetry.space_group_name_H-M   'P 1'
#
loop_
_entity.id
_entity.type
_entity.pdbx_description
1 polymer ?
#
loop_
_entity_poly.entity_id
_entity_poly.type
_entity_poly.pdbx_seq_one_letter_code
_entity_poly.pdbx_strand_id
1 'polypeptide(L)'
;MKCITLTLIALFISLEMGSASFTRRAEMPFSTTNMLKTMNEVGIVYPDIVMAQAKIETGHFTSKVFRENNNLFGMRLPRQRSTTAIGEQYNHAQYTSWRQSVVDYKLWQDKVLTKVKSRRAYLRYLHKNYAENKQYVKLIKQMIWTSTYKKR
;
A
#
# COMPACT_ATOMS: atom_id res chain seq x y z
N MET A 1 -1.99 48.93 66.27
CA MET A 1 -1.93 48.73 64.80
C MET A 1 -1.13 47.45 64.56
N LYS A 2 -1.78 46.36 64.19
CA LYS A 2 -1.12 45.05 63.91
C LYS A 2 -1.01 44.86 62.40
N CYS A 3 0.22 44.83 61.90
CA CYS A 3 0.52 44.58 60.52
C CYS A 3 0.44 43.07 60.26
N ILE A 4 -0.48 42.65 59.40
CA ILE A 4 -0.59 41.23 58.97
C ILE A 4 0.17 41.09 57.66
N THR A 5 1.29 40.40 57.70
CA THR A 5 2.06 40.02 56.55
C THR A 5 1.43 38.77 55.88
N LEU A 6 0.93 38.97 54.69
CA LEU A 6 0.36 37.89 53.88
C LEU A 6 1.48 37.18 53.08
N THR A 7 1.81 35.94 53.47
CA THR A 7 2.80 35.11 52.76
C THR A 7 2.13 34.38 51.64
N LEU A 8 2.41 34.79 50.37
CA LEU A 8 2.00 34.13 49.16
C LEU A 8 2.86 32.87 48.95
N ILE A 9 2.28 31.70 49.15
CA ILE A 9 2.90 30.39 48.76
C ILE A 9 2.59 30.20 47.29
N ALA A 10 3.57 30.38 46.42
CA ALA A 10 3.49 30.01 45.02
C ALA A 10 3.68 28.48 44.88
N LEU A 11 2.58 27.80 44.56
CA LEU A 11 2.61 26.39 44.27
C LEU A 11 3.12 26.20 42.83
N PHE A 12 4.38 25.85 42.64
CA PHE A 12 4.92 25.44 41.35
C PHE A 12 4.42 24.01 41.04
N ILE A 13 3.41 23.91 40.20
CA ILE A 13 3.00 22.65 39.58
C ILE A 13 3.96 22.42 38.40
N SER A 14 4.98 21.58 38.61
CA SER A 14 5.84 21.06 37.57
C SER A 14 5.01 20.11 36.70
N LEU A 15 4.55 20.59 35.53
CA LEU A 15 3.93 19.76 34.51
C LEU A 15 5.06 18.96 33.83
N GLU A 16 5.31 17.75 34.30
CA GLU A 16 6.15 16.80 33.61
C GLU A 16 5.46 16.40 32.29
N MET A 17 5.85 17.06 31.20
CA MET A 17 5.55 16.61 29.87
C MET A 17 6.32 15.32 29.62
N GLY A 18 5.69 14.18 29.94
CA GLY A 18 6.17 12.87 29.53
C GLY A 18 6.32 12.87 28.02
N SER A 19 7.56 12.92 27.53
CA SER A 19 7.88 12.68 26.14
C SER A 19 7.51 11.23 25.82
N ALA A 20 6.29 11.01 25.34
CA ALA A 20 5.92 9.74 24.75
C ALA A 20 6.89 9.52 23.57
N SER A 21 7.90 8.69 23.79
CA SER A 21 8.76 8.22 22.72
C SER A 21 7.88 7.46 21.74
N PHE A 22 7.49 8.15 20.65
CA PHE A 22 6.82 7.52 19.53
C PHE A 22 7.83 6.56 18.92
N THR A 23 7.82 5.32 19.42
CA THR A 23 8.60 4.23 18.83
C THR A 23 8.10 4.05 17.40
N ARG A 24 8.83 4.62 16.43
CA ARG A 24 8.59 4.41 15.01
C ARG A 24 8.63 2.90 14.79
N ARG A 25 7.43 2.30 14.67
CA ARG A 25 7.29 0.87 14.39
C ARG A 25 8.15 0.55 13.19
N ALA A 26 9.17 -0.31 13.38
CA ALA A 26 10.09 -0.67 12.30
C ALA A 26 9.28 -1.08 11.06
N GLU A 27 9.61 -0.46 9.93
CA GLU A 27 8.91 -0.75 8.68
C GLU A 27 9.14 -2.22 8.32
N MET A 28 8.05 -2.94 8.03
CA MET A 28 8.12 -4.35 7.66
C MET A 28 8.90 -4.50 6.34
N PRO A 29 10.00 -5.27 6.32
CA PRO A 29 10.80 -5.45 5.11
C PRO A 29 9.96 -6.08 4.01
N PHE A 30 10.26 -5.72 2.76
CA PHE A 30 9.58 -6.32 1.62
C PHE A 30 9.92 -7.81 1.51
N SER A 31 8.89 -8.63 1.36
CA SER A 31 8.95 -10.02 0.90
C SER A 31 7.60 -10.40 0.29
N THR A 32 7.57 -11.40 -0.57
CA THR A 32 6.30 -11.90 -1.13
C THR A 32 5.35 -12.43 -0.07
N THR A 33 5.89 -13.01 1.01
CA THR A 33 5.11 -13.46 2.17
C THR A 33 4.49 -12.28 2.91
N ASN A 34 5.27 -11.24 3.20
CA ASN A 34 4.78 -10.04 3.86
C ASN A 34 3.77 -9.29 2.98
N MET A 35 4.00 -9.26 1.66
CA MET A 35 3.06 -8.68 0.71
C MET A 35 1.73 -9.43 0.70
N LEU A 36 1.74 -10.77 0.67
CA LEU A 36 0.51 -11.56 0.73
C LEU A 36 -0.24 -11.35 2.06
N LYS A 37 0.49 -11.30 3.18
CA LYS A 37 -0.08 -10.97 4.49
C LYS A 37 -0.78 -9.60 4.45
N THR A 38 -0.10 -8.58 3.93
CA THR A 38 -0.67 -7.23 3.78
C THR A 38 -1.91 -7.23 2.89
N MET A 39 -1.87 -7.94 1.75
CA MET A 39 -3.03 -8.06 0.86
C MET A 39 -4.26 -8.63 1.57
N ASN A 40 -4.07 -9.65 2.42
CA ASN A 40 -5.14 -10.26 3.20
C ASN A 40 -5.64 -9.29 4.29
N GLU A 41 -4.73 -8.62 5.00
CA GLU A 41 -5.06 -7.63 6.04
C GLU A 41 -5.93 -6.47 5.50
N VAL A 42 -5.61 -5.97 4.30
CA VAL A 42 -6.37 -4.87 3.68
C VAL A 42 -7.57 -5.34 2.87
N GLY A 43 -7.80 -6.65 2.77
CA GLY A 43 -8.95 -7.22 2.09
C GLY A 43 -8.88 -7.19 0.56
N ILE A 44 -7.69 -7.38 -0.02
CA ILE A 44 -7.54 -7.56 -1.48
C ILE A 44 -8.36 -8.76 -1.95
N VAL A 45 -9.20 -8.55 -2.93
CA VAL A 45 -9.96 -9.62 -3.60
C VAL A 45 -9.09 -10.23 -4.71
N TYR A 46 -9.05 -11.56 -4.81
CA TYR A 46 -8.19 -12.30 -5.74
C TYR A 46 -6.67 -12.02 -5.55
N PRO A 47 -6.10 -12.24 -4.35
CA PRO A 47 -4.72 -11.88 -4.04
C PRO A 47 -3.69 -12.60 -4.93
N ASP A 48 -4.00 -13.77 -5.46
CA ASP A 48 -3.16 -14.48 -6.42
C ASP A 48 -3.06 -13.75 -7.78
N ILE A 49 -4.15 -13.16 -8.27
CA ILE A 49 -4.14 -12.31 -9.46
C ILE A 49 -3.31 -11.06 -9.18
N VAL A 50 -3.53 -10.41 -8.04
CA VAL A 50 -2.86 -9.16 -7.66
C VAL A 50 -1.36 -9.38 -7.41
N MET A 51 -0.97 -10.52 -6.83
CA MET A 51 0.44 -10.92 -6.72
C MET A 51 1.09 -11.13 -8.09
N ALA A 52 0.38 -11.77 -9.02
CA ALA A 52 0.88 -11.95 -10.39
C ALA A 52 1.05 -10.61 -11.11
N GLN A 53 0.11 -9.67 -10.94
CA GLN A 53 0.23 -8.31 -11.45
C GLN A 53 1.48 -7.63 -10.90
N ALA A 54 1.66 -7.60 -9.58
CA ALA A 54 2.83 -6.96 -8.97
C ALA A 54 4.15 -7.53 -9.51
N LYS A 55 4.26 -8.84 -9.70
CA LYS A 55 5.44 -9.47 -10.31
C LYS A 55 5.68 -8.99 -11.75
N ILE A 56 4.62 -8.88 -12.55
CA ILE A 56 4.72 -8.43 -13.95
C ILE A 56 5.11 -6.97 -13.99
N GLU A 57 4.39 -6.09 -13.27
CA GLU A 57 4.60 -4.64 -13.27
C GLU A 57 5.99 -4.23 -12.74
N THR A 58 6.54 -5.00 -11.82
CA THR A 58 7.83 -4.70 -11.21
C THR A 58 8.99 -5.48 -11.80
N GLY A 59 8.77 -6.29 -12.84
CA GLY A 59 9.81 -7.19 -13.34
C GLY A 59 10.38 -8.07 -12.23
N HIS A 60 9.52 -8.79 -11.51
CA HIS A 60 9.88 -9.62 -10.35
C HIS A 60 10.51 -8.83 -9.21
N PHE A 61 9.98 -7.63 -8.94
CA PHE A 61 10.40 -6.72 -7.85
C PHE A 61 11.80 -6.12 -8.03
N THR A 62 12.22 -5.94 -9.28
CA THR A 62 13.54 -5.37 -9.63
C THR A 62 13.46 -3.99 -10.28
N SER A 63 12.27 -3.54 -10.71
CA SER A 63 12.12 -2.29 -11.44
C SER A 63 12.52 -1.06 -10.62
N LYS A 64 12.99 -0.02 -11.31
CA LYS A 64 13.34 1.27 -10.72
C LYS A 64 12.14 1.89 -10.00
N VAL A 65 10.96 1.85 -10.61
CA VAL A 65 9.72 2.39 -10.06
C VAL A 65 9.35 1.71 -8.75
N PHE A 66 9.51 0.38 -8.65
CA PHE A 66 9.29 -0.30 -7.38
C PHE A 66 10.31 0.14 -6.31
N ARG A 67 11.60 0.16 -6.64
CA ARG A 67 12.67 0.43 -5.66
C ARG A 67 12.67 1.87 -5.15
N GLU A 68 12.36 2.85 -6.00
CA GLU A 68 12.48 4.27 -5.66
C GLU A 68 11.13 4.91 -5.29
N ASN A 69 10.03 4.42 -5.88
CA ASN A 69 8.69 4.93 -5.58
C ASN A 69 7.89 4.02 -4.62
N ASN A 70 8.43 2.86 -4.21
CA ASN A 70 7.67 1.83 -3.48
C ASN A 70 6.39 1.38 -4.22
N ASN A 71 6.36 1.48 -5.53
CA ASN A 71 5.17 1.27 -6.35
C ASN A 71 5.17 -0.14 -6.95
N LEU A 72 4.33 -1.02 -6.39
CA LEU A 72 4.22 -2.44 -6.77
C LEU A 72 3.40 -2.69 -8.04
N PHE A 73 2.61 -1.71 -8.47
CA PHE A 73 1.58 -1.94 -9.49
C PHE A 73 1.68 -0.98 -10.68
N GLY A 74 2.76 -0.20 -10.79
CA GLY A 74 2.91 0.78 -11.86
C GLY A 74 1.83 1.87 -11.86
N MET A 75 1.19 2.11 -10.72
CA MET A 75 0.08 3.06 -10.64
C MET A 75 0.55 4.49 -10.86
N ARG A 76 -0.24 5.27 -11.61
CA ARG A 76 -0.06 6.72 -11.73
C ARG A 76 -0.76 7.44 -10.58
N LEU A 77 -0.34 8.67 -10.31
CA LEU A 77 -1.02 9.51 -9.31
C LEU A 77 -2.46 9.77 -9.75
N PRO A 78 -3.47 9.34 -8.98
CA PRO A 78 -4.86 9.51 -9.38
C PRO A 78 -5.32 10.95 -9.15
N ARG A 79 -6.14 11.48 -10.05
CA ARG A 79 -6.73 12.83 -9.95
C ARG A 79 -8.13 12.87 -9.34
N GLN A 80 -8.85 11.73 -9.33
CA GLN A 80 -10.28 11.69 -9.01
C GLN A 80 -10.67 10.63 -7.97
N ARG A 81 -9.73 10.10 -7.22
CA ARG A 81 -9.99 9.17 -6.11
C ARG A 81 -9.02 9.42 -4.97
N SER A 82 -9.38 8.99 -3.77
CA SER A 82 -8.46 8.95 -2.65
C SER A 82 -7.26 8.05 -2.97
N THR A 83 -6.08 8.42 -2.45
CA THR A 83 -4.83 7.71 -2.64
C THR A 83 -3.97 7.82 -1.40
N THR A 84 -3.06 6.87 -1.21
CA THR A 84 -1.99 6.90 -0.21
C THR A 84 -0.67 7.41 -0.79
N ALA A 85 -0.66 7.80 -2.07
CA ALA A 85 0.52 8.38 -2.71
C ALA A 85 0.86 9.72 -2.09
N ILE A 86 2.16 9.98 -1.90
CA ILE A 86 2.70 11.23 -1.37
C ILE A 86 3.18 12.18 -2.47
N GLY A 87 3.21 11.71 -3.72
CA GLY A 87 3.68 12.47 -4.87
C GLY A 87 3.77 11.62 -6.12
N GLU A 88 4.48 12.14 -7.11
CA GLU A 88 4.74 11.48 -8.40
C GLU A 88 6.23 11.56 -8.74
N GLN A 89 6.79 10.45 -9.20
CA GLN A 89 8.14 10.36 -9.74
C GLN A 89 8.16 9.35 -10.89
N TYR A 90 8.92 9.63 -11.95
CA TYR A 90 8.96 8.79 -13.17
C TYR A 90 7.58 8.57 -13.79
N ASN A 91 6.70 9.56 -13.72
CA ASN A 91 5.31 9.48 -14.19
C ASN A 91 4.48 8.38 -13.49
N HIS A 92 4.87 8.03 -12.27
CA HIS A 92 4.21 7.04 -11.42
C HIS A 92 4.03 7.57 -10.00
N ALA A 93 2.97 7.13 -9.33
CA ALA A 93 2.72 7.45 -7.94
C ALA A 93 3.89 7.01 -7.05
N GLN A 94 4.26 7.84 -6.09
CA GLN A 94 5.28 7.59 -5.08
C GLN A 94 4.63 7.35 -3.73
N TYR A 95 5.12 6.36 -2.98
CA TYR A 95 4.60 5.98 -1.67
C TYR A 95 5.69 6.00 -0.61
N THR A 96 5.32 6.21 0.65
CA THR A 96 6.25 6.13 1.79
C THR A 96 6.76 4.70 2.02
N SER A 97 5.99 3.69 1.62
CA SER A 97 6.37 2.28 1.70
C SER A 97 5.63 1.44 0.67
N TRP A 98 6.15 0.25 0.37
CA TRP A 98 5.48 -0.72 -0.49
C TRP A 98 4.08 -1.13 0.02
N ARG A 99 3.87 -1.10 1.34
CA ARG A 99 2.54 -1.38 1.95
C ARG A 99 1.51 -0.34 1.52
N GLN A 100 1.90 0.94 1.44
CA GLN A 100 1.01 2.01 1.01
C GLN A 100 0.57 1.82 -0.44
N SER A 101 1.42 1.28 -1.32
CA SER A 101 0.99 0.95 -2.68
C SER A 101 -0.02 -0.20 -2.72
N VAL A 102 0.03 -1.16 -1.77
CA VAL A 102 -1.00 -2.21 -1.63
C VAL A 102 -2.33 -1.61 -1.16
N VAL A 103 -2.29 -0.68 -0.20
CA VAL A 103 -3.50 0.04 0.26
C VAL A 103 -4.09 0.86 -0.88
N ASP A 104 -3.26 1.57 -1.65
CA ASP A 104 -3.75 2.37 -2.79
C ASP A 104 -4.35 1.49 -3.89
N TYR A 105 -3.76 0.31 -4.14
CA TYR A 105 -4.33 -0.67 -5.05
C TYR A 105 -5.70 -1.15 -4.55
N LYS A 106 -5.88 -1.36 -3.26
CA LYS A 106 -7.18 -1.73 -2.68
C LYS A 106 -8.23 -0.65 -2.92
N LEU A 107 -7.91 0.63 -2.70
CA LEU A 107 -8.81 1.74 -2.99
C LEU A 107 -9.24 1.78 -4.46
N TRP A 108 -8.31 1.50 -5.38
CA TRP A 108 -8.63 1.35 -6.80
C TRP A 108 -9.49 0.11 -7.07
N GLN A 109 -9.13 -1.04 -6.49
CA GLN A 109 -9.84 -2.31 -6.68
C GLN A 109 -11.30 -2.20 -6.22
N ASP A 110 -11.58 -1.54 -5.09
CA ASP A 110 -12.93 -1.35 -4.59
C ASP A 110 -13.80 -0.59 -5.59
N LYS A 111 -13.26 0.46 -6.20
CA LYS A 111 -13.96 1.19 -7.26
C LYS A 111 -14.27 0.30 -8.47
N VAL A 112 -13.35 -0.58 -8.85
CA VAL A 112 -13.55 -1.54 -9.95
C VAL A 112 -14.61 -2.57 -9.57
N LEU A 113 -14.55 -3.13 -8.36
CA LEU A 113 -15.43 -4.19 -7.90
C LEU A 113 -16.88 -3.74 -7.68
N THR A 114 -17.17 -2.44 -7.67
CA THR A 114 -18.56 -1.97 -7.74
C THR A 114 -19.29 -2.50 -8.98
N LYS A 115 -18.55 -2.65 -10.09
CA LYS A 115 -19.07 -3.05 -11.41
C LYS A 115 -18.70 -4.48 -11.82
N VAL A 116 -17.75 -5.11 -11.13
CA VAL A 116 -17.15 -6.40 -11.50
C VAL A 116 -17.33 -7.40 -10.37
N LYS A 117 -18.22 -8.37 -10.55
CA LYS A 117 -18.71 -9.27 -9.47
C LYS A 117 -18.13 -10.69 -9.51
N SER A 118 -17.25 -11.04 -10.43
CA SER A 118 -16.66 -12.36 -10.49
C SER A 118 -15.19 -12.32 -10.92
N ARG A 119 -14.43 -13.36 -10.54
CA ARG A 119 -13.02 -13.54 -10.94
C ARG A 119 -12.84 -13.47 -12.48
N ARG A 120 -13.73 -14.11 -13.24
CA ARG A 120 -13.69 -14.09 -14.71
C ARG A 120 -13.92 -12.68 -15.26
N ALA A 121 -14.89 -11.95 -14.67
CA ALA A 121 -15.15 -10.56 -15.05
C ALA A 121 -13.97 -9.65 -14.68
N TYR A 122 -13.32 -9.88 -13.54
CA TYR A 122 -12.13 -9.15 -13.11
C TYR A 122 -10.96 -9.33 -14.08
N LEU A 123 -10.66 -10.55 -14.50
CA LEU A 123 -9.65 -10.81 -15.53
C LEU A 123 -9.98 -10.15 -16.88
N ARG A 124 -11.26 -10.15 -17.30
CA ARG A 124 -11.67 -9.41 -18.50
C ARG A 124 -11.51 -7.91 -18.36
N TYR A 125 -11.83 -7.37 -17.18
CA TYR A 125 -11.64 -5.96 -16.91
C TYR A 125 -10.15 -5.57 -17.00
N LEU A 126 -9.26 -6.35 -16.39
CA LEU A 126 -7.82 -6.16 -16.48
C LEU A 126 -7.31 -6.21 -17.93
N HIS A 127 -7.80 -7.16 -18.70
CA HIS A 127 -7.46 -7.28 -20.13
C HIS A 127 -7.83 -6.03 -20.92
N LYS A 128 -8.97 -5.42 -20.61
CA LYS A 128 -9.51 -4.28 -21.37
C LYS A 128 -8.95 -2.94 -20.90
N ASN A 129 -8.68 -2.78 -19.62
CA ASN A 129 -8.53 -1.46 -19.00
C ASN A 129 -7.22 -1.25 -18.24
N TYR A 130 -6.45 -2.30 -17.94
CA TYR A 130 -5.29 -2.16 -17.08
C TYR A 130 -3.97 -2.16 -17.87
N ALA A 131 -3.85 -2.99 -18.88
CA ALA A 131 -2.62 -3.10 -19.63
C ALA A 131 -2.84 -2.90 -21.13
N GLU A 132 -1.90 -2.22 -21.77
CA GLU A 132 -1.84 -2.05 -23.24
C GLU A 132 -1.50 -3.38 -23.94
N ASN A 133 -0.83 -4.30 -23.24
CA ASN A 133 -0.41 -5.58 -23.79
C ASN A 133 -1.57 -6.60 -23.83
N LYS A 134 -2.00 -6.99 -25.02
CA LYS A 134 -3.03 -8.03 -25.25
C LYS A 134 -2.71 -9.38 -24.59
N GLN A 135 -1.44 -9.67 -24.30
CA GLN A 135 -0.97 -10.91 -23.63
C GLN A 135 -1.07 -10.84 -22.09
N TYR A 136 -1.42 -9.69 -21.52
CA TYR A 136 -1.33 -9.43 -20.06
C TYR A 136 -2.06 -10.49 -19.22
N VAL A 137 -3.30 -10.81 -19.55
CA VAL A 137 -4.06 -11.84 -18.80
C VAL A 137 -3.48 -13.24 -18.97
N LYS A 138 -2.87 -13.53 -20.14
CA LYS A 138 -2.16 -14.80 -20.36
C LYS A 138 -0.95 -14.89 -19.43
N LEU A 139 -0.17 -13.80 -19.31
CA LEU A 139 0.98 -13.72 -18.38
C LEU A 139 0.54 -13.86 -16.93
N ILE A 140 -0.54 -13.22 -16.50
CA ILE A 140 -1.13 -13.39 -15.15
C ILE A 140 -1.44 -14.86 -14.88
N LYS A 141 -2.17 -15.52 -15.78
CA LYS A 141 -2.54 -16.94 -15.62
C LYS A 141 -1.31 -17.83 -15.55
N GLN A 142 -0.31 -17.62 -16.40
CA GLN A 142 0.95 -18.33 -16.40
C GLN A 142 1.71 -18.14 -15.08
N MET A 143 1.77 -16.91 -14.58
CA MET A 143 2.43 -16.58 -13.31
C MET A 143 1.75 -17.26 -12.12
N ILE A 144 0.41 -17.30 -12.08
CA ILE A 144 -0.35 -18.01 -11.05
C ILE A 144 -0.06 -19.51 -11.13
N TRP A 145 -0.11 -20.10 -12.34
CA TRP A 145 0.13 -21.52 -12.53
C TRP A 145 1.53 -21.94 -12.07
N THR A 146 2.58 -21.22 -12.47
CA THR A 146 3.96 -21.51 -12.06
C THR A 146 4.16 -21.36 -10.55
N SER A 147 3.49 -20.41 -9.90
CA SER A 147 3.58 -20.21 -8.45
C SER A 147 2.89 -21.34 -7.66
N THR A 148 1.86 -21.97 -8.22
CA THR A 148 1.07 -23.01 -7.55
C THR A 148 1.65 -24.41 -7.79
N TYR A 149 2.08 -24.71 -9.00
CA TYR A 149 2.41 -26.08 -9.42
C TYR A 149 3.92 -26.38 -9.53
N LYS A 150 4.78 -25.38 -9.62
CA LYS A 150 6.24 -25.58 -9.73
C LYS A 150 6.94 -25.69 -8.36
N LYS A 151 6.20 -25.58 -7.26
CA LYS A 151 6.70 -25.76 -5.87
C LYS A 151 6.50 -27.19 -5.32
N ARG A 152 6.02 -28.12 -6.15
CA ARG A 152 5.93 -29.54 -5.78
C ARG A 152 7.10 -30.32 -6.31
#